data_9308fcb58a9388e57cd29972358d2395
#
_entry.id   9308fcb58a9388e57cd29972358d2395
#
_cell.length_a   1.000
_cell.length_b   1.000
_cell.length_c   1.000
_cell.angle_alpha   90.00
_cell.angle_beta   90.00
_cell.angle_gamma   90.00
#
_symmetry.space_group_name_H-M   'P 1'
#
loop_
_entity.id
_entity.type
_entity.pdbx_description
1 polymer ?
#
loop_
_entity_poly.entity_id
_entity_poly.type
_entity_poly.pdbx_seq_one_letter_code
_entity_poly.pdbx_strand_id
1 'polypeptide(L)'
;PGSLQVLDFAEGRIRLVAVRAVEGGPIVGRELQEIREHMPRVDTRVAAIFRRLGDPIIPEGSTVVEPDDEVFFIAAREHIRDVTAELRDVDKPYHRIMIAGGGNIGATLAGRLEKRYQVKVIERSYERCRTLSDLLEDSIVLHGSGNEPMLLRQENIENTDVFCALTDNDESNIMMSMLAKRLGAKKVITLITNSAYVDLIGEEIDIAISPQQITISSL
;
A
#
# COMPACT_ATOMS: atom_id res chain seq x y z
N PRO A 1 4.77 -1.74 4.17
CA PRO A 1 4.94 -1.03 2.93
C PRO A 1 5.66 0.28 3.19
N GLY A 2 6.82 0.49 2.58
CA GLY A 2 7.65 1.69 2.72
C GLY A 2 9.00 1.49 3.41
N SER A 3 9.29 0.33 3.98
CA SER A 3 10.64 -0.03 4.38
C SER A 3 11.41 -0.56 3.16
N LEU A 4 12.66 -0.10 2.99
CA LEU A 4 13.53 -0.53 1.90
C LEU A 4 14.15 -1.90 2.18
N GLN A 5 14.45 -2.19 3.44
CA GLN A 5 15.00 -3.46 3.90
C GLN A 5 14.48 -3.79 5.30
N VAL A 6 14.33 -5.07 5.59
CA VAL A 6 13.96 -5.58 6.92
C VAL A 6 14.84 -6.78 7.24
N LEU A 7 15.53 -6.74 8.39
CA LEU A 7 16.31 -7.85 8.93
C LEU A 7 15.78 -8.19 10.32
N ASP A 8 15.42 -9.46 10.52
CA ASP A 8 14.92 -9.95 11.80
C ASP A 8 16.08 -10.46 12.68
N PHE A 9 16.05 -10.10 13.96
CA PHE A 9 16.95 -10.55 15.00
C PHE A 9 16.19 -11.12 16.19
N ALA A 10 16.87 -11.88 17.04
CA ALA A 10 16.33 -12.44 18.27
C ALA A 10 14.98 -13.17 18.03
N GLU A 11 14.96 -14.10 17.08
CA GLU A 11 13.77 -14.88 16.73
C GLU A 11 12.57 -14.00 16.26
N GLY A 12 12.87 -12.89 15.59
CA GLY A 12 11.87 -11.97 15.04
C GLY A 12 11.27 -10.99 16.06
N ARG A 13 11.79 -10.93 17.29
CA ARG A 13 11.37 -9.97 18.31
C ARG A 13 11.90 -8.56 18.08
N ILE A 14 13.08 -8.46 17.48
CA ILE A 14 13.76 -7.20 17.16
C ILE A 14 13.98 -7.14 15.66
N ARG A 15 13.78 -5.96 15.08
CA ARG A 15 13.98 -5.69 13.66
C ARG A 15 14.93 -4.53 13.43
N LEU A 16 15.83 -4.69 12.48
CA LEU A 16 16.50 -3.58 11.81
C LEU A 16 15.70 -3.26 10.55
N VAL A 17 15.25 -2.03 10.44
CA VAL A 17 14.42 -1.57 9.31
C VAL A 17 15.05 -0.33 8.71
N ALA A 18 15.24 -0.34 7.39
CA ALA A 18 15.63 0.84 6.64
C ALA A 18 14.38 1.55 6.11
N VAL A 19 14.25 2.83 6.42
CA VAL A 19 13.14 3.69 5.97
C VAL A 19 13.72 4.92 5.31
N ARG A 20 13.19 5.28 4.15
CA ARG A 20 13.52 6.56 3.52
C ARG A 20 12.73 7.68 4.16
N ALA A 21 13.41 8.70 4.63
CA ALA A 21 12.82 9.92 5.16
C ALA A 21 12.14 10.70 4.02
N VAL A 22 10.89 11.08 4.21
CA VAL A 22 10.11 11.82 3.22
C VAL A 22 9.80 13.20 3.77
N GLU A 23 9.89 14.22 2.95
CA GLU A 23 9.51 15.58 3.32
C GLU A 23 8.10 15.60 3.94
N GLY A 24 7.95 16.24 5.09
CA GLY A 24 6.72 16.23 5.89
C GLY A 24 6.64 15.16 6.97
N GLY A 25 7.60 14.23 7.04
CA GLY A 25 7.72 13.32 8.19
C GLY A 25 7.99 14.10 9.49
N PRO A 26 7.35 13.72 10.62
CA PRO A 26 7.44 14.50 11.88
C PRO A 26 8.86 14.80 12.36
N ILE A 27 9.80 13.87 12.18
CA ILE A 27 11.21 14.03 12.60
C ILE A 27 12.11 14.57 11.48
N VAL A 28 11.61 14.67 10.24
CA VAL A 28 12.43 15.16 9.11
C VAL A 28 12.66 16.67 9.26
N GLY A 29 13.92 17.07 9.20
CA GLY A 29 14.37 18.42 9.50
C GLY A 29 14.63 18.70 10.98
N ARG A 30 14.53 17.67 11.86
CA ARG A 30 14.75 17.76 13.30
C ARG A 30 15.86 16.85 13.78
N GLU A 31 16.30 17.07 15.02
CA GLU A 31 17.32 16.25 15.66
C GLU A 31 16.76 14.89 16.12
N LEU A 32 17.57 13.83 16.03
CA LEU A 32 17.17 12.49 16.43
C LEU A 32 16.76 12.37 17.91
N GLN A 33 17.30 13.20 18.79
CA GLN A 33 16.92 13.18 20.21
C GLN A 33 15.42 13.54 20.41
N GLU A 34 14.81 14.27 19.49
CA GLU A 34 13.39 14.63 19.54
C GLU A 34 12.46 13.40 19.32
N ILE A 35 12.96 12.32 18.72
CA ILE A 35 12.21 11.06 18.61
C ILE A 35 11.72 10.57 19.97
N ARG A 36 12.54 10.69 20.99
CA ARG A 36 12.17 10.26 22.35
C ARG A 36 11.09 11.12 22.99
N GLU A 37 11.00 12.40 22.60
CA GLU A 37 9.96 13.31 23.06
C GLU A 37 8.60 12.96 22.42
N HIS A 38 8.62 12.61 21.12
CA HIS A 38 7.40 12.22 20.41
C HIS A 38 6.93 10.80 20.78
N MET A 39 7.85 9.88 21.02
CA MET A 39 7.55 8.48 21.30
C MET A 39 8.21 7.99 22.61
N PRO A 40 7.82 8.51 23.79
CA PRO A 40 8.51 8.21 25.05
C PRO A 40 8.34 6.75 25.52
N ARG A 41 7.40 5.99 24.93
CA ARG A 41 7.13 4.58 25.24
C ARG A 41 7.73 3.59 24.25
N VAL A 42 8.38 4.09 23.19
CA VAL A 42 8.95 3.26 22.13
C VAL A 42 10.46 3.19 22.31
N ASP A 43 10.96 1.99 22.64
CA ASP A 43 12.41 1.76 22.69
C ASP A 43 12.91 1.52 21.27
N THR A 44 13.56 2.54 20.72
CA THR A 44 14.15 2.52 19.39
C THR A 44 15.53 3.19 19.38
N ARG A 45 16.38 2.73 18.47
CA ARG A 45 17.69 3.32 18.21
C ARG A 45 17.96 3.43 16.72
N VAL A 46 18.37 4.59 16.27
CA VAL A 46 18.92 4.75 14.92
C VAL A 46 20.33 4.19 14.89
N ALA A 47 20.56 3.22 14.02
CA ALA A 47 21.84 2.52 13.88
C ALA A 47 22.78 3.22 12.88
N ALA A 48 22.22 3.73 11.78
CA ALA A 48 22.95 4.44 10.74
C ALA A 48 22.02 5.31 9.91
N ILE A 49 22.56 6.33 9.26
CA ILE A 49 21.88 7.13 8.24
C ILE A 49 22.74 7.13 6.99
N PHE A 50 22.13 6.78 5.85
CA PHE A 50 22.78 6.88 4.54
C PHE A 50 22.18 8.07 3.80
N ARG A 51 23.02 9.07 3.53
CA ARG A 51 22.65 10.26 2.78
C ARG A 51 23.11 10.11 1.34
N ARG A 52 22.32 10.62 0.41
CA ARG A 52 22.65 10.57 -1.02
C ARG A 52 24.07 11.10 -1.26
N LEU A 53 24.92 10.30 -1.92
CA LEU A 53 26.31 10.65 -2.29
C LEU A 53 27.30 10.86 -1.13
N GLY A 54 27.00 10.37 0.09
CA GLY A 54 27.89 10.49 1.25
C GLY A 54 28.23 9.15 1.90
N ASP A 55 29.23 9.19 2.77
CA ASP A 55 29.56 8.07 3.66
C ASP A 55 28.42 7.85 4.69
N PRO A 56 28.26 6.61 5.20
CA PRO A 56 27.28 6.35 6.23
C PRO A 56 27.58 7.16 7.49
N ILE A 57 26.56 7.83 8.01
CA ILE A 57 26.63 8.64 9.23
C ILE A 57 26.32 7.73 10.42
N ILE A 58 27.21 7.68 11.40
CA ILE A 58 26.93 7.12 12.72
C ILE A 58 26.18 8.22 13.49
N PRO A 59 24.86 8.05 13.75
CA PRO A 59 24.08 9.17 14.25
C PRO A 59 24.33 9.42 15.74
N GLU A 60 24.35 10.70 16.11
CA GLU A 60 24.30 11.20 17.47
C GLU A 60 22.92 11.83 17.74
N GLY A 61 22.59 12.18 18.99
CA GLY A 61 21.32 12.80 19.35
C GLY A 61 21.05 14.11 18.59
N SER A 62 22.09 14.88 18.29
CA SER A 62 22.03 16.15 17.53
C SER A 62 22.03 15.98 16.00
N THR A 63 22.10 14.74 15.51
CA THR A 63 22.05 14.50 14.06
C THR A 63 20.66 14.83 13.53
N VAL A 64 20.62 15.71 12.52
CA VAL A 64 19.36 16.09 11.85
C VAL A 64 19.07 15.11 10.72
N VAL A 65 17.84 14.62 10.66
CA VAL A 65 17.34 13.80 9.56
C VAL A 65 16.94 14.71 8.40
N GLU A 66 17.49 14.46 7.21
CA GLU A 66 17.15 15.21 6.00
C GLU A 66 16.18 14.43 5.10
N PRO A 67 15.41 15.10 4.23
CA PRO A 67 14.64 14.42 3.19
C PRO A 67 15.53 13.52 2.34
N ASP A 68 15.01 12.35 1.93
CA ASP A 68 15.70 11.30 1.19
C ASP A 68 16.80 10.53 1.96
N ASP A 69 17.07 10.85 3.22
CA ASP A 69 17.93 10.01 4.05
C ASP A 69 17.37 8.59 4.17
N GLU A 70 18.20 7.57 4.03
CA GLU A 70 17.88 6.20 4.41
C GLU A 70 18.27 5.99 5.87
N VAL A 71 17.27 5.96 6.75
CA VAL A 71 17.43 5.82 8.19
C VAL A 71 17.27 4.37 8.59
N PHE A 72 18.32 3.79 9.14
CA PHE A 72 18.35 2.43 9.69
C PHE A 72 18.09 2.49 11.19
N PHE A 73 16.98 1.92 11.62
CA PHE A 73 16.64 1.89 13.03
C PHE A 73 16.34 0.47 13.53
N ILE A 74 16.60 0.26 14.81
CA ILE A 74 16.33 -0.98 15.53
C ILE A 74 15.19 -0.72 16.49
N ALA A 75 14.14 -1.54 16.41
CA ALA A 75 12.99 -1.48 17.32
C ALA A 75 12.37 -2.86 17.49
N ALA A 76 11.56 -3.02 18.55
CA ALA A 76 10.70 -4.19 18.69
C ALA A 76 9.69 -4.25 17.53
N ARG A 77 9.34 -5.46 17.11
CA ARG A 77 8.46 -5.70 15.95
C ARG A 77 7.14 -4.91 16.04
N GLU A 78 6.58 -4.80 17.23
CA GLU A 78 5.32 -4.09 17.49
C GLU A 78 5.44 -2.57 17.31
N HIS A 79 6.64 -2.00 17.48
CA HIS A 79 6.89 -0.56 17.38
C HIS A 79 7.41 -0.07 16.02
N ILE A 80 7.68 -0.99 15.09
CA ILE A 80 8.21 -0.63 13.76
C ILE A 80 7.33 0.38 13.03
N ARG A 81 6.00 0.22 13.15
CA ARG A 81 5.05 1.12 12.49
C ARG A 81 5.11 2.53 13.06
N ASP A 82 5.23 2.66 14.37
CA ASP A 82 5.25 3.95 15.06
C ASP A 82 6.53 4.72 14.68
N VAL A 83 7.68 4.02 14.71
CA VAL A 83 8.96 4.62 14.30
C VAL A 83 8.98 5.00 12.80
N THR A 84 8.37 4.18 11.96
CA THR A 84 8.27 4.49 10.53
C THR A 84 7.44 5.76 10.31
N ALA A 85 6.42 5.99 11.13
CA ALA A 85 5.56 7.16 11.06
C ALA A 85 6.30 8.47 11.37
N GLU A 86 7.36 8.45 12.16
CA GLU A 86 8.17 9.65 12.44
C GLU A 86 9.02 10.08 11.24
N LEU A 87 9.41 9.16 10.39
CA LEU A 87 10.26 9.44 9.22
C LEU A 87 9.48 9.80 7.96
N ARG A 88 8.20 9.48 7.96
CA ARG A 88 7.33 9.73 6.82
C ARG A 88 5.89 9.87 7.30
N ASP A 89 5.12 10.67 6.62
CA ASP A 89 3.68 10.67 6.82
C ASP A 89 3.17 9.24 6.48
N VAL A 90 2.86 8.47 7.53
CA VAL A 90 2.31 7.14 7.32
C VAL A 90 0.89 7.35 6.81
N ASP A 91 0.67 6.99 5.59
CA ASP A 91 -0.66 6.94 4.99
C ASP A 91 -1.67 6.47 6.05
N LYS A 92 -2.71 7.27 6.27
CA LYS A 92 -3.82 6.89 7.14
C LYS A 92 -4.19 5.45 6.83
N PRO A 93 -4.46 4.60 7.84
CA PRO A 93 -4.76 3.21 7.58
C PRO A 93 -5.86 3.11 6.51
N TYR A 94 -5.61 2.32 5.48
CA TYR A 94 -6.58 2.10 4.42
C TYR A 94 -7.85 1.52 5.01
N HIS A 95 -8.99 2.11 4.69
CA HIS A 95 -10.29 1.67 5.18
C HIS A 95 -11.25 1.36 4.04
N ARG A 96 -11.10 2.02 2.88
CA ARG A 96 -12.03 1.94 1.76
C ARG A 96 -11.37 1.27 0.57
N ILE A 97 -11.91 0.14 0.18
CA ILE A 97 -11.40 -0.68 -0.92
C ILE A 97 -12.50 -0.82 -1.96
N MET A 98 -12.16 -0.56 -3.22
CA MET A 98 -13.04 -0.79 -4.35
C MET A 98 -12.42 -1.82 -5.29
N ILE A 99 -13.16 -2.85 -5.61
CA ILE A 99 -12.73 -3.97 -6.45
C ILE A 99 -13.55 -3.96 -7.73
N ALA A 100 -12.91 -3.84 -8.88
CA ALA A 100 -13.52 -4.00 -10.19
C ALA A 100 -13.26 -5.41 -10.70
N GLY A 101 -14.34 -6.19 -10.86
CA GLY A 101 -14.32 -7.60 -11.21
C GLY A 101 -14.73 -8.50 -10.05
N GLY A 102 -15.95 -9.03 -10.11
CA GLY A 102 -16.53 -9.95 -9.13
C GLY A 102 -16.31 -11.43 -9.46
N GLY A 103 -15.28 -11.76 -10.26
CA GLY A 103 -14.84 -13.13 -10.52
C GLY A 103 -14.32 -13.85 -9.28
N ASN A 104 -13.70 -15.01 -9.46
CA ASN A 104 -13.22 -15.81 -8.33
C ASN A 104 -12.19 -15.07 -7.47
N ILE A 105 -11.25 -14.33 -8.09
CA ILE A 105 -10.22 -13.57 -7.38
C ILE A 105 -10.86 -12.42 -6.60
N GLY A 106 -11.69 -11.59 -7.26
CA GLY A 106 -12.34 -10.45 -6.62
C GLY A 106 -13.29 -10.83 -5.51
N ALA A 107 -14.12 -11.87 -5.70
CA ALA A 107 -15.02 -12.39 -4.67
C ALA A 107 -14.25 -12.92 -3.44
N THR A 108 -13.18 -13.70 -3.68
CA THR A 108 -12.34 -14.22 -2.59
C THR A 108 -11.65 -13.10 -1.82
N LEU A 109 -11.14 -12.09 -2.54
CA LEU A 109 -10.50 -10.93 -1.93
C LEU A 109 -11.51 -10.14 -1.09
N ALA A 110 -12.68 -9.84 -1.65
CA ALA A 110 -13.75 -9.13 -0.95
C ALA A 110 -14.13 -9.83 0.36
N GLY A 111 -14.43 -11.13 0.31
CA GLY A 111 -14.81 -11.90 1.50
C GLY A 111 -13.72 -11.97 2.58
N ARG A 112 -12.43 -11.91 2.21
CA ARG A 112 -11.34 -11.84 3.19
C ARG A 112 -11.16 -10.45 3.81
N LEU A 113 -11.56 -9.41 3.11
CA LEU A 113 -11.33 -8.03 3.52
C LEU A 113 -12.52 -7.39 4.23
N GLU A 114 -13.75 -7.78 3.89
CA GLU A 114 -14.98 -7.11 4.32
C GLU A 114 -15.16 -6.99 5.85
N LYS A 115 -14.60 -7.91 6.64
CA LYS A 115 -14.67 -7.84 8.10
C LYS A 115 -13.77 -6.76 8.72
N ARG A 116 -12.85 -6.19 7.94
CA ARG A 116 -11.87 -5.20 8.42
C ARG A 116 -11.90 -3.88 7.67
N TYR A 117 -12.45 -3.89 6.45
CA TYR A 117 -12.45 -2.77 5.52
C TYR A 117 -13.84 -2.55 4.94
N GLN A 118 -14.14 -1.34 4.54
CA GLN A 118 -15.31 -1.03 3.73
C GLN A 118 -15.03 -1.43 2.28
N VAL A 119 -15.63 -2.51 1.83
CA VAL A 119 -15.38 -3.08 0.50
C VAL A 119 -16.57 -2.81 -0.42
N LYS A 120 -16.28 -2.30 -1.62
CA LYS A 120 -17.23 -2.22 -2.72
C LYS A 120 -16.72 -3.09 -3.86
N VAL A 121 -17.63 -3.88 -4.48
CA VAL A 121 -17.32 -4.71 -5.63
C VAL A 121 -18.14 -4.25 -6.82
N ILE A 122 -17.51 -3.86 -7.91
CA ILE A 122 -18.15 -3.50 -9.17
C ILE A 122 -18.11 -4.73 -10.10
N GLU A 123 -19.27 -5.15 -10.57
CA GLU A 123 -19.42 -6.32 -11.45
C GLU A 123 -20.39 -6.01 -12.59
N ARG A 124 -20.04 -6.44 -13.82
CA ARG A 124 -20.81 -6.17 -15.02
C ARG A 124 -22.00 -7.13 -15.21
N SER A 125 -21.87 -8.36 -14.74
CA SER A 125 -22.92 -9.37 -14.84
C SER A 125 -23.91 -9.22 -13.70
N TYR A 126 -25.17 -8.93 -14.04
CA TYR A 126 -26.26 -8.85 -13.07
C TYR A 126 -26.44 -10.15 -12.28
N GLU A 127 -26.36 -11.29 -12.96
CA GLU A 127 -26.45 -12.62 -12.30
C GLU A 127 -25.31 -12.83 -11.30
N ARG A 128 -24.10 -12.40 -11.70
CA ARG A 128 -22.95 -12.48 -10.81
C ARG A 128 -23.06 -11.54 -9.62
N CYS A 129 -23.62 -10.34 -9.81
CA CYS A 129 -23.93 -9.43 -8.71
C CYS A 129 -24.86 -10.06 -7.67
N ARG A 130 -25.90 -10.76 -8.10
CA ARG A 130 -26.80 -11.50 -7.19
C ARG A 130 -26.05 -12.56 -6.40
N THR A 131 -25.27 -13.39 -7.09
CA THR A 131 -24.43 -14.41 -6.41
C THR A 131 -23.47 -13.80 -5.40
N LEU A 132 -22.84 -12.67 -5.73
CA LEU A 132 -21.94 -11.97 -4.82
C LEU A 132 -22.68 -11.39 -3.61
N SER A 133 -23.89 -10.86 -3.81
CA SER A 133 -24.71 -10.32 -2.72
C SER A 133 -25.19 -11.41 -1.75
N ASP A 134 -25.33 -12.65 -2.23
CA ASP A 134 -25.64 -13.80 -1.36
C ASP A 134 -24.37 -14.34 -0.63
N LEU A 135 -23.20 -14.14 -1.22
CA LEU A 135 -21.92 -14.65 -0.70
C LEU A 135 -21.24 -13.70 0.29
N LEU A 136 -21.34 -12.39 0.05
CA LEU A 136 -20.66 -11.34 0.82
C LEU A 136 -21.64 -10.75 1.84
N GLU A 137 -21.18 -10.64 3.08
CA GLU A 137 -22.05 -10.19 4.20
C GLU A 137 -21.97 -8.67 4.42
N ASP A 138 -20.77 -8.08 4.31
CA ASP A 138 -20.52 -6.68 4.65
C ASP A 138 -20.09 -5.83 3.44
N SER A 139 -19.85 -6.45 2.28
CA SER A 139 -19.45 -5.74 1.06
C SER A 139 -20.65 -5.19 0.29
N ILE A 140 -20.49 -4.03 -0.32
CA ILE A 140 -21.46 -3.45 -1.23
C ILE A 140 -21.18 -3.95 -2.64
N VAL A 141 -22.16 -4.60 -3.28
CA VAL A 141 -22.07 -5.05 -4.66
C VAL A 141 -22.76 -4.07 -5.59
N LEU A 142 -22.03 -3.56 -6.57
CA LEU A 142 -22.46 -2.56 -7.54
C LEU A 142 -22.54 -3.19 -8.93
N HIS A 143 -23.70 -3.11 -9.57
CA HIS A 143 -23.86 -3.54 -10.96
C HIS A 143 -23.38 -2.42 -11.90
N GLY A 144 -22.34 -2.67 -12.67
CA GLY A 144 -21.77 -1.70 -13.60
C GLY A 144 -20.35 -2.06 -14.05
N SER A 145 -19.65 -1.11 -14.63
CA SER A 145 -18.29 -1.31 -15.10
C SER A 145 -17.31 -0.35 -14.41
N GLY A 146 -16.15 -0.86 -14.01
CA GLY A 146 -15.05 -0.03 -13.51
C GLY A 146 -14.48 0.96 -14.54
N ASN A 147 -14.87 0.85 -15.81
CA ASN A 147 -14.55 1.81 -16.87
C ASN A 147 -15.55 2.97 -16.97
N GLU A 148 -16.56 3.03 -16.11
CA GLU A 148 -17.58 4.09 -16.13
C GLU A 148 -17.21 5.22 -15.15
N PRO A 149 -16.76 6.40 -15.65
CA PRO A 149 -16.34 7.50 -14.77
C PRO A 149 -17.47 8.02 -13.88
N MET A 150 -18.71 7.98 -14.37
CA MET A 150 -19.89 8.43 -13.61
C MET A 150 -20.14 7.53 -12.40
N LEU A 151 -20.11 6.20 -12.59
CA LEU A 151 -20.26 5.22 -11.51
C LEU A 151 -19.18 5.41 -10.46
N LEU A 152 -17.92 5.50 -10.89
CA LEU A 152 -16.79 5.69 -9.97
C LEU A 152 -16.93 6.97 -9.12
N ARG A 153 -17.36 8.08 -9.73
CA ARG A 153 -17.61 9.35 -9.01
C ARG A 153 -18.79 9.25 -8.05
N GLN A 154 -19.91 8.65 -8.47
CA GLN A 154 -21.08 8.43 -7.62
C GLN A 154 -20.73 7.58 -6.37
N GLU A 155 -19.80 6.66 -6.54
CA GLU A 155 -19.32 5.78 -5.47
C GLU A 155 -18.13 6.34 -4.68
N ASN A 156 -17.81 7.62 -4.88
CA ASN A 156 -16.78 8.39 -4.17
C ASN A 156 -15.38 7.81 -4.35
N ILE A 157 -14.95 7.59 -5.59
CA ILE A 157 -13.62 7.05 -5.92
C ILE A 157 -12.48 7.89 -5.32
N GLU A 158 -12.64 9.20 -5.22
CA GLU A 158 -11.67 10.12 -4.63
C GLU A 158 -11.41 9.85 -3.14
N ASN A 159 -12.34 9.19 -2.46
CA ASN A 159 -12.19 8.77 -1.07
C ASN A 159 -11.75 7.31 -0.94
N THR A 160 -11.52 6.62 -2.06
CA THR A 160 -11.09 5.21 -2.08
C THR A 160 -9.60 5.13 -1.81
N ASP A 161 -9.21 4.36 -0.79
CA ASP A 161 -7.82 4.19 -0.42
C ASP A 161 -7.10 3.23 -1.38
N VAL A 162 -7.79 2.15 -1.79
CA VAL A 162 -7.23 1.16 -2.72
C VAL A 162 -8.28 0.77 -3.75
N PHE A 163 -7.96 0.92 -5.02
CA PHE A 163 -8.74 0.39 -6.14
C PHE A 163 -8.04 -0.84 -6.72
N CYS A 164 -8.76 -1.95 -6.86
CA CYS A 164 -8.24 -3.21 -7.40
C CYS A 164 -8.95 -3.56 -8.70
N ALA A 165 -8.25 -3.60 -9.82
CA ALA A 165 -8.77 -4.09 -11.10
C ALA A 165 -8.41 -5.57 -11.28
N LEU A 166 -9.42 -6.45 -11.15
CA LEU A 166 -9.25 -7.91 -11.05
C LEU A 166 -10.15 -8.68 -12.02
N THR A 167 -10.39 -8.13 -13.20
CA THR A 167 -11.14 -8.84 -14.25
C THR A 167 -10.21 -9.81 -15.01
N ASP A 168 -10.76 -10.55 -15.94
CA ASP A 168 -10.06 -11.47 -16.84
C ASP A 168 -9.43 -10.81 -18.08
N ASN A 169 -9.54 -9.49 -18.20
CA ASN A 169 -9.02 -8.73 -19.33
C ASN A 169 -7.99 -7.69 -18.88
N ASP A 170 -6.73 -7.91 -19.26
CA ASP A 170 -5.60 -7.09 -18.84
C ASP A 170 -5.71 -5.63 -19.28
N GLU A 171 -6.11 -5.38 -20.54
CA GLU A 171 -6.27 -4.03 -21.07
C GLU A 171 -7.34 -3.25 -20.30
N SER A 172 -8.45 -3.94 -19.99
CA SER A 172 -9.52 -3.36 -19.19
C SER A 172 -9.05 -3.04 -17.77
N ASN A 173 -8.27 -3.95 -17.16
CA ASN A 173 -7.70 -3.75 -15.84
C ASN A 173 -6.76 -2.54 -15.79
N ILE A 174 -5.89 -2.40 -16.80
CA ILE A 174 -4.98 -1.25 -16.94
C ILE A 174 -5.79 0.05 -17.06
N MET A 175 -6.75 0.08 -17.99
CA MET A 175 -7.58 1.28 -18.23
C MET A 175 -8.40 1.67 -16.98
N MET A 176 -9.00 0.72 -16.28
CA MET A 176 -9.75 0.99 -15.05
C MET A 176 -8.84 1.55 -13.95
N SER A 177 -7.64 0.99 -13.79
CA SER A 177 -6.67 1.46 -12.80
C SER A 177 -6.20 2.88 -13.08
N MET A 178 -5.84 3.19 -14.33
CA MET A 178 -5.46 4.55 -14.75
C MET A 178 -6.62 5.54 -14.55
N LEU A 179 -7.84 5.14 -14.89
CA LEU A 179 -9.04 5.97 -14.69
C LEU A 179 -9.27 6.22 -13.18
N ALA A 180 -9.24 5.17 -12.36
CA ALA A 180 -9.42 5.28 -10.92
C ALA A 180 -8.35 6.19 -10.27
N LYS A 181 -7.08 6.04 -10.68
CA LYS A 181 -5.98 6.89 -10.23
C LYS A 181 -6.23 8.36 -10.58
N ARG A 182 -6.58 8.62 -11.83
CA ARG A 182 -6.89 9.97 -12.32
C ARG A 182 -8.10 10.60 -11.63
N LEU A 183 -9.06 9.78 -11.19
CA LEU A 183 -10.24 10.23 -10.45
C LEU A 183 -9.99 10.38 -8.94
N GLY A 184 -8.78 10.09 -8.45
CA GLY A 184 -8.36 10.38 -7.09
C GLY A 184 -8.23 9.17 -6.15
N ALA A 185 -8.33 7.93 -6.65
CA ALA A 185 -7.96 6.76 -5.85
C ALA A 185 -6.51 6.87 -5.38
N LYS A 186 -6.25 6.64 -4.08
CA LYS A 186 -4.91 6.84 -3.52
C LYS A 186 -3.91 5.82 -4.04
N LYS A 187 -4.31 4.54 -4.12
CA LYS A 187 -3.52 3.46 -4.70
C LYS A 187 -4.33 2.62 -5.66
N VAL A 188 -3.68 2.13 -6.69
CA VAL A 188 -4.28 1.20 -7.66
C VAL A 188 -3.47 -0.07 -7.76
N ILE A 189 -4.16 -1.21 -7.74
CA ILE A 189 -3.61 -2.55 -7.88
C ILE A 189 -4.24 -3.19 -9.12
N THR A 190 -3.42 -3.68 -10.03
CA THR A 190 -3.87 -4.18 -11.31
C THR A 190 -3.43 -5.62 -11.52
N LEU A 191 -4.38 -6.50 -11.80
CA LEU A 191 -4.07 -7.88 -12.22
C LEU A 191 -3.69 -7.87 -13.70
N ILE A 192 -2.51 -8.44 -14.02
CA ILE A 192 -1.99 -8.53 -15.37
C ILE A 192 -1.45 -9.94 -15.58
N THR A 193 -2.03 -10.67 -16.51
CA THR A 193 -1.63 -12.02 -16.84
C THR A 193 -0.54 -12.08 -17.90
N ASN A 194 -0.53 -11.12 -18.81
CA ASN A 194 0.49 -11.00 -19.87
C ASN A 194 1.68 -10.16 -19.39
N SER A 195 2.84 -10.81 -19.20
CA SER A 195 4.05 -10.15 -18.72
C SER A 195 4.53 -8.99 -19.62
N ALA A 196 4.21 -9.01 -20.93
CA ALA A 196 4.57 -7.94 -21.85
C ALA A 196 3.91 -6.59 -21.46
N TYR A 197 2.77 -6.59 -20.79
CA TYR A 197 2.13 -5.37 -20.33
C TYR A 197 2.76 -4.80 -19.07
N VAL A 198 3.41 -5.64 -18.24
CA VAL A 198 4.08 -5.17 -17.02
C VAL A 198 5.20 -4.18 -17.33
N ASP A 199 5.93 -4.42 -18.43
CA ASP A 199 7.02 -3.55 -18.87
C ASP A 199 6.53 -2.24 -19.53
N LEU A 200 5.27 -2.20 -19.94
CA LEU A 200 4.64 -1.03 -20.59
C LEU A 200 3.94 -0.11 -19.60
N ILE A 201 3.70 -0.58 -18.38
CA ILE A 201 3.00 0.19 -17.37
C ILE A 201 3.98 1.17 -16.71
N GLY A 202 3.69 2.45 -16.87
CA GLY A 202 4.43 3.52 -16.21
C GLY A 202 4.08 3.68 -14.72
N GLU A 203 4.51 4.79 -14.15
CA GLU A 203 4.30 5.15 -12.73
C GLU A 203 2.82 5.36 -12.35
N GLU A 204 1.91 5.32 -13.31
CA GLU A 204 0.46 5.53 -13.09
C GLU A 204 -0.23 4.35 -12.37
N ILE A 205 0.40 3.17 -12.34
CA ILE A 205 -0.08 1.98 -11.64
C ILE A 205 0.86 1.66 -10.48
N ASP A 206 0.35 1.78 -9.25
CA ASP A 206 1.17 1.61 -8.05
C ASP A 206 1.65 0.16 -7.86
N ILE A 207 0.81 -0.83 -8.21
CA ILE A 207 1.14 -2.26 -8.06
C ILE A 207 0.52 -3.06 -9.22
N ALA A 208 1.36 -3.73 -9.98
CA ALA A 208 0.95 -4.75 -10.93
C ALA A 208 1.17 -6.15 -10.32
N ILE A 209 0.15 -7.00 -10.36
CA ILE A 209 0.21 -8.38 -9.87
C ILE A 209 0.13 -9.32 -11.06
N SER A 210 1.17 -10.12 -11.26
CA SER A 210 1.18 -11.20 -12.24
C SER A 210 1.15 -12.57 -11.55
N PRO A 211 0.12 -13.39 -11.76
CA PRO A 211 0.06 -14.73 -11.16
C PRO A 211 1.25 -15.62 -11.52
N GLN A 212 1.82 -15.45 -12.71
CA GLN A 212 2.99 -16.20 -13.16
C GLN A 212 4.26 -15.86 -12.36
N GLN A 213 4.46 -14.60 -11.99
CA GLN A 213 5.63 -14.17 -11.21
C GLN A 213 5.54 -14.61 -9.75
N ILE A 214 4.34 -14.68 -9.17
CA ILE A 214 4.14 -15.13 -7.80
C ILE A 214 4.45 -16.63 -7.66
N THR A 215 4.13 -17.44 -8.64
CA THR A 215 4.39 -18.89 -8.63
C THR A 215 5.88 -19.22 -8.66
N ILE A 216 6.70 -18.41 -9.35
CA ILE A 216 8.16 -18.59 -9.43
C ILE A 216 8.85 -18.21 -8.11
N SER A 217 8.31 -17.23 -7.36
CA SER A 217 8.87 -16.78 -6.09
C SER A 217 8.50 -17.69 -4.91
N SER A 218 7.63 -18.67 -5.10
CA SER A 218 7.13 -19.59 -4.06
C SER A 218 7.75 -21.00 -4.13
N LEU A 219 8.66 -21.23 -5.08
CA LEU A 219 9.46 -22.46 -5.27
C LEU A 219 10.90 -22.22 -4.83
#